data_a59e397b220a741be430aff1ef2ddea5
#
_entry.id   a59e397b220a741be430aff1ef2ddea5
#
_cell.length_a   1.000
_cell.length_b   1.000
_cell.length_c   1.000
_cell.angle_alpha   90.00
_cell.angle_beta   90.00
_cell.angle_gamma   90.00
#
_symmetry.space_group_name_H-M   'P 1'
#
loop_
_entity.id
_entity.type
_entity.pdbx_description
1 polymer ?
#
loop_
_entity_poly.entity_id
_entity_poly.type
_entity_poly.pdbx_seq_one_letter_code
_entity_poly.pdbx_strand_id
1 'polypeptide(L)'
;MHTSSVGGAVRPRVATVGPLPQAAADSSSSLQLFDHACRRLLGRGTSFTDSVVHQIRTEVPHYADPVLSPPDLKQSTDTGIRFALEAALDPGRIVDIERYTRELGIRRAEEGRPLDEVMRAFRVAGSEVWNGIISVVERDGLGDQRHLVHVAALVWKMNDRDAALVADAYRQVAKGVASRHSERVRLILAAVLESRSDPAFIQDAAAILDLPPDGRFAVAELRATSPFDRAPDAVPEIRGMRVLRHVGAQRDVLVAHLGDRPLDALASALEAGPGMRIGISPVVRGLENLPRAREMAGLALRTCRANGEVARLDARLPDGLLVSRPDLSAELALRVLRPLYALDPADRETLIDTLGVWIEKGGSAVQAARHMLCHRNTVLNRLRRFEQITGLELSRPRDLVRLTLAFDTLQLLGPAAVLGCGDAWDSDTES
;
A
#
# COMPACT_ATOMS: atom_id res chain seq x y z
N MET A 1 24.92 35.51 2.96
CA MET A 1 26.08 34.64 2.72
C MET A 1 25.79 33.30 3.38
N HIS A 2 25.55 32.34 2.67
CA HIS A 2 25.82 30.91 2.60
C HIS A 2 24.64 30.19 1.93
N THR A 3 24.89 29.91 0.68
CA THR A 3 24.14 28.98 -0.18
C THR A 3 24.50 27.54 0.20
N SER A 4 23.52 26.66 0.27
CA SER A 4 23.70 25.19 0.27
C SER A 4 22.66 24.60 -0.67
N SER A 5 23.09 24.29 -1.75
CA SER A 5 23.30 23.14 -2.61
C SER A 5 22.25 22.02 -2.47
N VAL A 6 21.50 21.91 -3.56
CA VAL A 6 20.52 20.88 -3.91
C VAL A 6 21.24 19.54 -4.13
N GLY A 7 20.78 18.50 -3.46
CA GLY A 7 21.24 17.11 -3.62
C GLY A 7 20.89 16.55 -4.99
N GLY A 8 21.92 16.28 -5.78
CA GLY A 8 21.82 15.63 -7.07
C GLY A 8 21.46 14.15 -6.95
N ALA A 9 20.50 13.72 -7.74
CA ALA A 9 20.15 12.32 -7.94
C ALA A 9 21.35 11.54 -8.48
N VAL A 10 21.83 10.56 -7.71
CA VAL A 10 22.88 9.63 -8.12
C VAL A 10 22.28 8.68 -9.16
N ARG A 11 22.59 8.91 -10.43
CA ARG A 11 22.40 7.92 -11.50
C ARG A 11 23.42 6.79 -11.26
N PRO A 12 23.02 5.50 -11.29
CA PRO A 12 24.00 4.42 -11.25
C PRO A 12 24.91 4.52 -12.46
N ARG A 13 26.21 4.69 -12.23
CA ARG A 13 27.23 4.60 -13.25
C ARG A 13 27.25 3.16 -13.78
N VAL A 14 26.77 2.97 -14.99
CA VAL A 14 27.13 1.79 -15.79
C VAL A 14 28.64 1.79 -15.92
N ALA A 15 29.30 0.82 -15.33
CA ALA A 15 30.72 0.63 -15.46
C ALA A 15 31.04 0.43 -16.95
N THR A 16 31.60 1.43 -17.59
CA THR A 16 32.20 1.30 -18.91
C THR A 16 33.36 0.31 -18.76
N VAL A 17 33.19 -0.87 -19.35
CA VAL A 17 34.25 -1.86 -19.46
C VAL A 17 35.36 -1.24 -20.30
N GLY A 18 36.44 -0.87 -19.65
CA GLY A 18 37.64 -0.38 -20.30
C GLY A 18 38.20 -1.44 -21.28
N PRO A 19 39.08 -1.04 -22.22
CA PRO A 19 39.66 -1.97 -23.18
C PRO A 19 40.36 -3.11 -22.42
N LEU A 20 40.22 -4.33 -22.97
CA LEU A 20 40.83 -5.57 -22.44
C LEU A 20 42.34 -5.35 -22.27
N PRO A 21 42.94 -5.80 -21.17
CA PRO A 21 44.36 -5.67 -20.99
C PRO A 21 45.09 -6.47 -22.11
N GLN A 22 46.00 -5.78 -22.83
CA GLN A 22 46.93 -6.43 -23.75
C GLN A 22 47.93 -7.27 -22.93
N ALA A 23 47.61 -8.52 -22.73
CA ALA A 23 48.57 -9.48 -22.22
C ALA A 23 48.97 -10.42 -23.37
N ALA A 24 50.23 -10.44 -23.62
CA ALA A 24 51.13 -11.37 -24.29
C ALA A 24 50.60 -12.46 -25.24
N ALA A 25 51.47 -13.01 -26.07
CA ALA A 25 51.26 -14.00 -27.14
C ALA A 25 50.29 -15.18 -26.83
N ASP A 26 50.12 -15.57 -25.56
CA ASP A 26 49.13 -16.57 -25.09
C ASP A 26 47.68 -16.16 -25.30
N SER A 27 47.38 -14.86 -25.26
CA SER A 27 46.03 -14.36 -25.51
C SER A 27 45.63 -14.42 -26.98
N SER A 28 46.56 -14.26 -27.90
CA SER A 28 46.32 -14.36 -29.35
C SER A 28 45.95 -15.79 -29.77
N SER A 29 46.64 -16.77 -29.22
CA SER A 29 46.35 -18.18 -29.49
C SER A 29 45.02 -18.65 -28.91
N SER A 30 44.67 -18.16 -27.71
CA SER A 30 43.37 -18.42 -27.07
C SER A 30 42.21 -17.80 -27.86
N LEU A 31 42.36 -16.58 -28.39
CA LEU A 31 41.36 -15.95 -29.23
C LEU A 31 41.16 -16.66 -30.56
N GLN A 32 42.25 -17.07 -31.23
CA GLN A 32 42.17 -17.84 -32.49
C GLN A 32 41.46 -19.19 -32.30
N LEU A 33 41.73 -19.88 -31.18
CA LEU A 33 41.06 -21.11 -30.81
C LEU A 33 39.56 -20.87 -30.58
N PHE A 34 39.23 -19.81 -29.86
CA PHE A 34 37.83 -19.43 -29.60
C PHE A 34 37.07 -19.09 -30.88
N ASP A 35 37.67 -18.29 -31.76
CA ASP A 35 37.14 -17.96 -33.08
C ASP A 35 36.86 -19.19 -33.92
N HIS A 36 37.84 -20.15 -33.98
CA HIS A 36 37.66 -21.37 -34.68
C HIS A 36 36.50 -22.20 -34.13
N ALA A 37 36.41 -22.36 -32.80
CA ALA A 37 35.35 -23.10 -32.15
C ALA A 37 33.97 -22.46 -32.41
N CYS A 38 33.86 -21.15 -32.34
CA CYS A 38 32.62 -20.43 -32.64
C CYS A 38 32.15 -20.63 -34.08
N ARG A 39 33.06 -20.55 -35.08
CA ARG A 39 32.72 -20.81 -36.50
C ARG A 39 32.29 -22.26 -36.73
N ARG A 40 32.92 -23.23 -36.07
CA ARG A 40 32.54 -24.64 -36.16
C ARG A 40 31.17 -24.90 -35.54
N LEU A 41 30.84 -24.27 -34.41
CA LEU A 41 29.52 -24.40 -33.77
C LEU A 41 28.44 -23.76 -34.64
N LEU A 42 28.66 -22.56 -35.19
CA LEU A 42 27.74 -21.96 -36.16
C LEU A 42 27.49 -22.85 -37.38
N GLY A 43 28.52 -23.54 -37.87
CA GLY A 43 28.41 -24.52 -38.97
C GLY A 43 27.60 -25.78 -38.64
N ARG A 44 27.37 -26.08 -37.36
CA ARG A 44 26.49 -27.19 -36.94
C ARG A 44 25.00 -26.85 -37.02
N GLY A 45 24.65 -25.56 -37.02
CA GLY A 45 23.29 -25.08 -37.17
C GLY A 45 22.31 -25.72 -36.20
N THR A 46 21.16 -26.14 -36.71
CA THR A 46 20.03 -26.64 -35.92
C THR A 46 20.34 -27.90 -35.09
N SER A 47 21.32 -28.73 -35.50
CA SER A 47 21.65 -29.94 -34.74
C SER A 47 22.28 -29.64 -33.37
N PHE A 48 23.04 -28.56 -33.25
CA PHE A 48 23.57 -28.09 -31.98
C PHE A 48 22.44 -27.48 -31.11
N THR A 49 21.56 -26.66 -31.71
CA THR A 49 20.39 -26.10 -31.03
C THR A 49 19.48 -27.20 -30.46
N ASP A 50 19.24 -28.30 -31.22
CA ASP A 50 18.40 -29.41 -30.76
C ASP A 50 18.98 -30.08 -29.52
N SER A 51 20.33 -30.23 -29.44
CA SER A 51 21.00 -30.75 -28.25
C SER A 51 20.79 -29.81 -27.03
N VAL A 52 20.95 -28.50 -27.23
CA VAL A 52 20.78 -27.51 -26.16
C VAL A 52 19.31 -27.46 -25.67
N VAL A 53 18.34 -27.51 -26.58
CA VAL A 53 16.92 -27.57 -26.23
C VAL A 53 16.57 -28.83 -25.46
N HIS A 54 17.15 -29.96 -25.87
CA HIS A 54 16.97 -31.22 -25.14
C HIS A 54 17.48 -31.11 -23.70
N GLN A 55 18.66 -30.54 -23.50
CA GLN A 55 19.24 -30.36 -22.18
C GLN A 55 18.40 -29.37 -21.32
N ILE A 56 17.94 -28.26 -21.90
CA ILE A 56 17.03 -27.30 -21.20
C ILE A 56 15.78 -28.06 -20.73
N ARG A 57 15.15 -28.87 -21.58
CA ARG A 57 13.96 -29.66 -21.20
C ARG A 57 14.24 -30.71 -20.12
N THR A 58 15.44 -31.22 -20.08
CA THR A 58 15.86 -32.22 -19.08
C THR A 58 16.08 -31.57 -17.70
N GLU A 59 16.67 -30.37 -17.66
CA GLU A 59 17.07 -29.73 -16.40
C GLU A 59 16.06 -28.72 -15.84
N VAL A 60 15.18 -28.21 -16.70
CA VAL A 60 14.17 -27.20 -16.26
C VAL A 60 12.77 -27.80 -16.36
N PRO A 61 12.14 -28.18 -15.24
CA PRO A 61 10.88 -28.94 -15.21
C PRO A 61 9.74 -28.32 -16.03
N HIS A 62 9.53 -27.02 -15.96
CA HIS A 62 8.47 -26.33 -16.72
C HIS A 62 8.74 -26.32 -18.24
N TYR A 63 9.98 -26.46 -18.67
CA TYR A 63 10.30 -26.59 -20.09
C TYR A 63 10.20 -28.04 -20.60
N ALA A 64 10.11 -29.02 -19.70
CA ALA A 64 9.84 -30.42 -20.04
C ALA A 64 8.38 -30.66 -20.42
N ASP A 65 7.45 -29.92 -19.79
CA ASP A 65 6.01 -30.00 -20.06
C ASP A 65 5.68 -29.28 -21.38
N PRO A 66 5.10 -29.98 -22.37
CA PRO A 66 4.71 -29.35 -23.66
C PRO A 66 3.72 -28.18 -23.52
N VAL A 67 2.88 -28.17 -22.49
CA VAL A 67 1.89 -27.13 -22.25
C VAL A 67 2.53 -25.89 -21.62
N LEU A 68 3.50 -26.10 -20.73
CA LEU A 68 4.19 -25.04 -20.00
C LEU A 68 5.44 -24.52 -20.74
N SER A 69 6.02 -25.32 -21.66
CA SER A 69 7.20 -24.92 -22.45
C SER A 69 6.85 -23.74 -23.37
N PRO A 70 7.73 -22.72 -23.51
CA PRO A 70 7.52 -21.67 -24.50
C PRO A 70 7.37 -22.26 -25.91
N PRO A 71 6.35 -21.84 -26.69
CA PRO A 71 6.15 -22.37 -28.04
C PRO A 71 7.31 -22.04 -28.98
N ASP A 72 8.05 -20.97 -28.70
CA ASP A 72 9.21 -20.52 -29.45
C ASP A 72 10.56 -21.00 -28.86
N LEU A 73 10.57 -21.94 -27.92
CA LEU A 73 11.80 -22.37 -27.22
C LEU A 73 12.95 -22.73 -28.19
N LYS A 74 12.68 -23.55 -29.20
CA LYS A 74 13.69 -23.91 -30.18
C LYS A 74 14.19 -22.71 -30.96
N GLN A 75 13.29 -21.88 -31.46
CA GLN A 75 13.61 -20.69 -32.25
C GLN A 75 14.38 -19.67 -31.43
N SER A 76 13.94 -19.42 -30.19
CA SER A 76 14.60 -18.46 -29.30
C SER A 76 15.99 -18.94 -28.88
N THR A 77 16.18 -20.26 -28.65
CA THR A 77 17.47 -20.83 -28.33
C THR A 77 18.41 -20.73 -29.54
N ASP A 78 17.95 -21.08 -30.74
CA ASP A 78 18.74 -20.98 -31.99
C ASP A 78 19.22 -19.55 -32.24
N THR A 79 18.30 -18.60 -32.18
CA THR A 79 18.61 -17.19 -32.40
C THR A 79 19.58 -16.64 -31.36
N GLY A 80 19.38 -16.99 -30.06
CA GLY A 80 20.27 -16.56 -28.97
C GLY A 80 21.70 -17.11 -29.12
N ILE A 81 21.83 -18.42 -29.40
CA ILE A 81 23.14 -19.04 -29.61
C ILE A 81 23.84 -18.41 -30.82
N ARG A 82 23.13 -18.25 -31.93
CA ARG A 82 23.69 -17.66 -33.14
C ARG A 82 24.22 -16.26 -32.89
N PHE A 83 23.39 -15.38 -32.29
CA PHE A 83 23.81 -13.99 -31.99
C PHE A 83 24.98 -13.96 -31.00
N ALA A 84 25.00 -14.82 -29.98
CA ALA A 84 26.10 -14.88 -29.03
C ALA A 84 27.42 -15.30 -29.71
N LEU A 85 27.40 -16.34 -30.59
CA LEU A 85 28.58 -16.78 -31.33
C LEU A 85 29.03 -15.73 -32.38
N GLU A 86 28.10 -15.09 -33.08
CA GLU A 86 28.39 -13.99 -34.03
C GLU A 86 29.00 -12.79 -33.34
N ALA A 87 28.48 -12.39 -32.16
CA ALA A 87 29.03 -11.29 -31.36
C ALA A 87 30.40 -11.63 -30.77
N ALA A 88 30.69 -12.90 -30.52
CA ALA A 88 32.00 -13.38 -30.13
C ALA A 88 33.05 -13.22 -31.27
N LEU A 89 32.62 -13.46 -32.53
CA LEU A 89 33.47 -13.33 -33.72
C LEU A 89 33.63 -11.88 -34.19
N ASP A 90 32.62 -11.07 -34.00
CA ASP A 90 32.60 -9.66 -34.42
C ASP A 90 32.03 -8.78 -33.29
N PRO A 91 32.89 -8.05 -32.56
CA PRO A 91 32.45 -7.13 -31.49
C PRO A 91 31.42 -6.07 -31.94
N GLY A 92 31.38 -5.74 -33.23
CA GLY A 92 30.36 -4.80 -33.76
C GLY A 92 28.93 -5.33 -33.64
N ARG A 93 28.76 -6.66 -33.52
CA ARG A 93 27.45 -7.31 -33.37
C ARG A 93 26.98 -7.48 -31.93
N ILE A 94 27.71 -6.98 -30.95
CA ILE A 94 27.29 -6.99 -29.54
C ILE A 94 25.92 -6.33 -29.36
N VAL A 95 25.62 -5.30 -30.12
CA VAL A 95 24.32 -4.60 -30.06
C VAL A 95 23.14 -5.51 -30.46
N ASP A 96 23.36 -6.43 -31.40
CA ASP A 96 22.32 -7.37 -31.85
C ASP A 96 21.95 -8.36 -30.75
N ILE A 97 22.93 -8.96 -30.09
CA ILE A 97 22.67 -9.89 -28.96
C ILE A 97 22.07 -9.15 -27.76
N GLU A 98 22.52 -7.95 -27.44
CA GLU A 98 21.96 -7.15 -26.33
C GLU A 98 20.49 -6.81 -26.56
N ARG A 99 20.14 -6.41 -27.79
CA ARG A 99 18.75 -6.13 -28.17
C ARG A 99 17.90 -7.37 -28.05
N TYR A 100 18.35 -8.47 -28.66
CA TYR A 100 17.64 -9.75 -28.61
C TYR A 100 17.43 -10.26 -27.19
N THR A 101 18.45 -10.17 -26.36
CA THR A 101 18.45 -10.63 -24.97
C THR A 101 17.42 -9.83 -24.13
N ARG A 102 17.33 -8.52 -24.36
CA ARG A 102 16.29 -7.67 -23.71
C ARG A 102 14.90 -8.05 -24.19
N GLU A 103 14.69 -8.23 -25.50
CA GLU A 103 13.41 -8.65 -26.07
C GLU A 103 12.96 -10.02 -25.53
N LEU A 104 13.91 -10.94 -25.36
CA LEU A 104 13.64 -12.26 -24.74
C LEU A 104 13.17 -12.10 -23.29
N GLY A 105 13.85 -11.27 -22.49
CA GLY A 105 13.46 -10.97 -21.10
C GLY A 105 12.06 -10.40 -21.00
N ILE A 106 11.72 -9.43 -21.86
CA ILE A 106 10.39 -8.83 -21.96
C ILE A 106 9.34 -9.91 -22.26
N ARG A 107 9.54 -10.69 -23.30
CA ARG A 107 8.63 -11.75 -23.74
C ARG A 107 8.36 -12.78 -22.64
N ARG A 108 9.38 -13.25 -21.96
CA ARG A 108 9.23 -14.23 -20.87
C ARG A 108 8.47 -13.66 -19.68
N ALA A 109 8.63 -12.36 -19.39
CA ALA A 109 7.86 -11.68 -18.36
C ALA A 109 6.37 -11.53 -18.76
N GLU A 110 6.09 -11.20 -20.02
CA GLU A 110 4.72 -11.09 -20.57
C GLU A 110 4.00 -12.44 -20.60
N GLU A 111 4.75 -13.53 -20.85
CA GLU A 111 4.25 -14.91 -20.76
C GLU A 111 4.05 -15.39 -19.32
N GLY A 112 4.40 -14.59 -18.30
CA GLY A 112 4.29 -14.95 -16.90
C GLY A 112 5.24 -16.08 -16.46
N ARG A 113 6.35 -16.30 -17.18
CA ARG A 113 7.33 -17.34 -16.83
C ARG A 113 8.10 -16.96 -15.58
N PRO A 114 8.29 -17.87 -14.60
CA PRO A 114 9.11 -17.59 -13.43
C PRO A 114 10.54 -17.20 -13.80
N LEU A 115 11.06 -16.10 -13.24
CA LEU A 115 12.39 -15.59 -13.59
C LEU A 115 13.50 -16.60 -13.30
N ASP A 116 13.42 -17.34 -12.21
CA ASP A 116 14.40 -18.35 -11.81
C ASP A 116 14.52 -19.48 -12.84
N GLU A 117 13.42 -19.85 -13.49
CA GLU A 117 13.40 -20.84 -14.57
C GLU A 117 14.01 -20.30 -15.86
N VAL A 118 13.66 -19.06 -16.21
CA VAL A 118 14.30 -18.37 -17.34
C VAL A 118 15.82 -18.31 -17.15
N MET A 119 16.27 -17.96 -15.93
CA MET A 119 17.69 -17.89 -15.58
C MET A 119 18.35 -19.28 -15.55
N ARG A 120 17.61 -20.33 -15.16
CA ARG A 120 18.11 -21.69 -15.21
C ARG A 120 18.33 -22.16 -16.66
N ALA A 121 17.34 -21.93 -17.53
CA ALA A 121 17.46 -22.25 -18.94
C ALA A 121 18.65 -21.53 -19.61
N PHE A 122 18.87 -20.27 -19.23
CA PHE A 122 19.98 -19.46 -19.71
C PHE A 122 21.34 -20.05 -19.29
N ARG A 123 21.46 -20.49 -18.03
CA ARG A 123 22.68 -21.17 -17.53
C ARG A 123 22.94 -22.48 -18.23
N VAL A 124 21.90 -23.29 -18.44
CA VAL A 124 22.01 -24.56 -19.18
C VAL A 124 22.49 -24.30 -20.60
N ALA A 125 21.90 -23.33 -21.30
CA ALA A 125 22.35 -22.98 -22.65
C ALA A 125 23.82 -22.54 -22.69
N GLY A 126 24.27 -21.71 -21.73
CA GLY A 126 25.67 -21.28 -21.60
C GLY A 126 26.63 -22.46 -21.36
N SER A 127 26.24 -23.40 -20.49
CA SER A 127 27.02 -24.61 -20.23
C SER A 127 27.13 -25.48 -21.47
N GLU A 128 26.07 -25.64 -22.25
CA GLU A 128 26.08 -26.41 -23.48
C GLU A 128 26.92 -25.75 -24.58
N VAL A 129 26.91 -24.43 -24.68
CA VAL A 129 27.82 -23.68 -25.57
C VAL A 129 29.27 -23.95 -25.18
N TRP A 130 29.59 -23.92 -23.88
CA TRP A 130 30.93 -24.27 -23.39
C TRP A 130 31.33 -25.72 -23.72
N ASN A 131 30.46 -26.69 -23.47
CA ASN A 131 30.65 -28.10 -23.79
C ASN A 131 30.88 -28.28 -25.30
N GLY A 132 30.13 -27.54 -26.12
CA GLY A 132 30.29 -27.51 -27.57
C GLY A 132 31.68 -27.01 -28.00
N ILE A 133 32.21 -25.95 -27.37
CA ILE A 133 33.55 -25.43 -27.61
C ILE A 133 34.61 -26.48 -27.28
N ILE A 134 34.53 -27.08 -26.07
CA ILE A 134 35.45 -28.18 -25.68
C ILE A 134 35.45 -29.30 -26.72
N SER A 135 34.28 -29.75 -27.13
CA SER A 135 34.08 -30.83 -28.09
C SER A 135 34.72 -30.54 -29.47
N VAL A 136 34.70 -29.26 -29.89
CA VAL A 136 35.37 -28.83 -31.12
C VAL A 136 36.87 -28.86 -30.95
N VAL A 137 37.39 -28.32 -29.84
CA VAL A 137 38.83 -28.27 -29.57
C VAL A 137 39.45 -29.65 -29.48
N GLU A 138 38.78 -30.59 -28.80
CA GLU A 138 39.22 -32.01 -28.69
C GLU A 138 39.21 -32.71 -30.04
N ARG A 139 38.14 -32.56 -30.82
CA ARG A 139 37.97 -33.23 -32.12
C ARG A 139 38.96 -32.75 -33.16
N ASP A 140 39.22 -31.43 -33.19
CA ASP A 140 40.09 -30.81 -34.19
C ASP A 140 41.57 -30.80 -33.75
N GLY A 141 41.87 -31.34 -32.55
CA GLY A 141 43.23 -31.42 -32.00
C GLY A 141 43.91 -30.09 -31.76
N LEU A 142 43.10 -29.07 -31.41
CA LEU A 142 43.55 -27.69 -31.32
C LEU A 142 43.98 -27.35 -29.90
N GLY A 143 45.28 -27.09 -29.73
CA GLY A 143 45.80 -26.30 -28.63
C GLY A 143 46.06 -27.02 -27.29
N ASP A 144 46.82 -26.32 -26.42
CA ASP A 144 47.12 -26.70 -25.05
C ASP A 144 45.91 -26.38 -24.15
N GLN A 145 45.60 -27.21 -23.15
CA GLN A 145 44.56 -27.02 -22.13
C GLN A 145 44.60 -25.63 -21.44
N ARG A 146 45.78 -25.00 -21.40
CA ARG A 146 45.93 -23.64 -20.83
C ARG A 146 45.11 -22.59 -21.57
N HIS A 147 44.92 -22.72 -22.89
CA HIS A 147 44.12 -21.79 -23.68
C HIS A 147 42.63 -21.91 -23.36
N LEU A 148 42.14 -23.10 -22.96
CA LEU A 148 40.73 -23.30 -22.55
C LEU A 148 40.34 -22.50 -21.31
N VAL A 149 41.28 -22.25 -20.37
CA VAL A 149 41.00 -21.47 -19.17
C VAL A 149 40.65 -20.02 -19.52
N HIS A 150 41.40 -19.42 -20.48
CA HIS A 150 41.10 -18.04 -20.93
C HIS A 150 39.80 -17.98 -21.72
N VAL A 151 39.54 -18.97 -22.57
CA VAL A 151 38.28 -19.06 -23.33
C VAL A 151 37.09 -19.27 -22.40
N ALA A 152 37.22 -20.11 -21.36
CA ALA A 152 36.18 -20.24 -20.32
C ALA A 152 35.83 -18.90 -19.68
N ALA A 153 36.80 -18.13 -19.26
CA ALA A 153 36.58 -16.82 -18.67
C ALA A 153 35.81 -15.86 -19.60
N LEU A 154 36.10 -15.91 -20.91
CA LEU A 154 35.36 -15.11 -21.91
C LEU A 154 33.92 -15.59 -22.06
N VAL A 155 33.68 -16.88 -22.19
CA VAL A 155 32.34 -17.46 -22.34
C VAL A 155 31.48 -17.13 -21.12
N TRP A 156 32.02 -17.33 -19.91
CA TRP A 156 31.29 -17.02 -18.67
C TRP A 156 30.97 -15.53 -18.56
N LYS A 157 31.90 -14.64 -18.89
CA LYS A 157 31.69 -13.19 -18.86
C LYS A 157 30.59 -12.77 -19.85
N MET A 158 30.57 -13.33 -21.05
CA MET A 158 29.52 -13.08 -22.05
C MET A 158 28.18 -13.57 -21.57
N ASN A 159 28.12 -14.82 -21.10
CA ASN A 159 26.87 -15.42 -20.59
C ASN A 159 26.32 -14.67 -19.38
N ASP A 160 27.17 -14.22 -18.46
CA ASP A 160 26.78 -13.47 -17.26
C ASP A 160 26.21 -12.08 -17.61
N ARG A 161 26.84 -11.39 -18.58
CA ARG A 161 26.34 -10.13 -19.11
C ARG A 161 24.95 -10.29 -19.73
N ASP A 162 24.80 -11.28 -20.60
CA ASP A 162 23.56 -11.50 -21.33
C ASP A 162 22.45 -11.96 -20.38
N ALA A 163 22.77 -12.79 -19.39
CA ALA A 163 21.87 -13.19 -18.32
C ALA A 163 21.40 -11.98 -17.47
N ALA A 164 22.28 -11.04 -17.16
CA ALA A 164 21.93 -9.82 -16.46
C ALA A 164 20.95 -8.96 -17.27
N LEU A 165 21.16 -8.83 -18.59
CA LEU A 165 20.26 -8.09 -19.47
C LEU A 165 18.85 -8.70 -19.54
N VAL A 166 18.75 -10.05 -19.64
CA VAL A 166 17.46 -10.77 -19.56
C VAL A 166 16.76 -10.44 -18.25
N ALA A 167 17.47 -10.62 -17.13
CA ALA A 167 16.90 -10.42 -15.80
C ALA A 167 16.43 -8.99 -15.57
N ASP A 168 17.17 -8.00 -16.04
CA ASP A 168 16.81 -6.58 -15.88
C ASP A 168 15.59 -6.21 -16.73
N ALA A 169 15.56 -6.64 -17.98
CA ALA A 169 14.41 -6.42 -18.86
C ALA A 169 13.14 -7.12 -18.31
N TYR A 170 13.28 -8.35 -17.84
CA TYR A 170 12.21 -9.09 -17.18
C TYR A 170 11.65 -8.33 -15.97
N ARG A 171 12.54 -7.88 -15.05
CA ARG A 171 12.13 -7.15 -13.83
C ARG A 171 11.43 -5.83 -14.15
N GLN A 172 11.84 -5.13 -15.21
CA GLN A 172 11.18 -3.89 -15.63
C GLN A 172 9.73 -4.13 -16.04
N VAL A 173 9.48 -5.17 -16.86
CA VAL A 173 8.11 -5.55 -17.25
C VAL A 173 7.30 -6.01 -16.06
N ALA A 174 7.85 -6.92 -15.24
CA ALA A 174 7.18 -7.42 -14.05
C ALA A 174 6.78 -6.29 -13.07
N LYS A 175 7.67 -5.30 -12.86
CA LYS A 175 7.35 -4.10 -12.07
C LYS A 175 6.23 -3.28 -12.72
N GLY A 176 6.25 -3.11 -14.04
CA GLY A 176 5.20 -2.39 -14.77
C GLY A 176 3.84 -3.09 -14.68
N VAL A 177 3.79 -4.41 -14.77
CA VAL A 177 2.57 -5.22 -14.59
C VAL A 177 2.05 -5.09 -13.18
N ALA A 178 2.92 -5.26 -12.17
CA ALA A 178 2.55 -5.11 -10.76
C ALA A 178 2.05 -3.69 -10.44
N SER A 179 2.70 -2.67 -11.00
CA SER A 179 2.28 -1.27 -10.84
C SER A 179 0.90 -1.00 -11.45
N ARG A 180 0.64 -1.50 -12.67
CA ARG A 180 -0.68 -1.38 -13.31
C ARG A 180 -1.77 -2.11 -12.54
N HIS A 181 -1.46 -3.31 -12.01
CA HIS A 181 -2.41 -4.03 -11.17
C HIS A 181 -2.72 -3.26 -9.88
N SER A 182 -1.70 -2.76 -9.19
CA SER A 182 -1.87 -1.95 -7.98
C SER A 182 -2.67 -0.68 -8.25
N GLU A 183 -2.41 0.00 -9.38
CA GLU A 183 -3.16 1.19 -9.78
C GLU A 183 -4.62 0.86 -10.10
N ARG A 184 -4.89 -0.26 -10.78
CA ARG A 184 -6.26 -0.73 -11.04
C ARG A 184 -7.02 -1.04 -9.75
N VAL A 185 -6.39 -1.75 -8.82
CA VAL A 185 -6.97 -2.02 -7.48
C VAL A 185 -7.29 -0.71 -6.77
N ARG A 186 -6.38 0.27 -6.80
CA ARG A 186 -6.57 1.58 -6.17
C ARG A 186 -7.74 2.35 -6.77
N LEU A 187 -7.85 2.37 -8.10
CA LEU A 187 -8.95 3.07 -8.80
C LEU A 187 -10.30 2.41 -8.55
N ILE A 188 -10.38 1.08 -8.59
CA ILE A 188 -11.62 0.34 -8.31
C ILE A 188 -12.03 0.51 -6.84
N LEU A 189 -11.09 0.44 -5.90
CA LEU A 189 -11.37 0.68 -4.49
C LEU A 189 -11.92 2.09 -4.25
N ALA A 190 -11.33 3.10 -4.89
CA ALA A 190 -11.84 4.47 -4.84
C ALA A 190 -13.28 4.56 -5.36
N ALA A 191 -13.55 3.98 -6.53
CA ALA A 191 -14.89 4.00 -7.14
C ALA A 191 -15.94 3.31 -6.25
N VAL A 192 -15.62 2.15 -5.69
CA VAL A 192 -16.52 1.42 -4.76
C VAL A 192 -16.76 2.20 -3.47
N LEU A 193 -15.79 2.99 -3.00
CA LEU A 193 -15.93 3.83 -1.79
C LEU A 193 -16.71 5.12 -2.02
N GLU A 194 -16.87 5.59 -3.27
CA GLU A 194 -17.45 6.91 -3.57
C GLU A 194 -18.92 6.84 -4.03
N SER A 195 -19.32 5.78 -4.70
CA SER A 195 -20.67 5.71 -5.27
C SER A 195 -21.33 4.34 -5.06
N ARG A 196 -22.67 4.36 -4.97
CA ARG A 196 -23.48 3.14 -5.10
C ARG A 196 -23.38 2.68 -6.53
N SER A 197 -22.76 1.52 -6.73
CA SER A 197 -22.44 0.99 -8.05
C SER A 197 -23.48 -0.04 -8.49
N ASP A 198 -23.64 -0.18 -9.81
CA ASP A 198 -24.43 -1.23 -10.43
C ASP A 198 -23.95 -2.62 -9.95
N PRO A 199 -24.88 -3.60 -9.79
CA PRO A 199 -24.53 -4.98 -9.41
C PRO A 199 -23.46 -5.62 -10.31
N ALA A 200 -23.45 -5.35 -11.61
CA ALA A 200 -22.44 -5.85 -12.53
C ALA A 200 -21.04 -5.30 -12.18
N PHE A 201 -20.95 -4.00 -11.90
CA PHE A 201 -19.70 -3.38 -11.47
C PHE A 201 -19.21 -3.95 -10.13
N ILE A 202 -20.10 -4.23 -9.19
CA ILE A 202 -19.74 -4.83 -7.88
C ILE A 202 -19.12 -6.21 -8.06
N GLN A 203 -19.64 -7.04 -8.97
CA GLN A 203 -19.06 -8.36 -9.26
C GLN A 203 -17.65 -8.25 -9.86
N ASP A 204 -17.46 -7.34 -10.82
CA ASP A 204 -16.14 -7.08 -11.41
C ASP A 204 -15.15 -6.52 -10.37
N ALA A 205 -15.61 -5.60 -9.54
CA ALA A 205 -14.83 -5.03 -8.45
C ALA A 205 -14.42 -6.09 -7.43
N ALA A 206 -15.33 -6.98 -7.05
CA ALA A 206 -15.06 -8.10 -6.15
C ALA A 206 -13.93 -8.99 -6.66
N ALA A 207 -13.96 -9.33 -7.95
CA ALA A 207 -12.91 -10.13 -8.58
C ALA A 207 -11.56 -9.40 -8.62
N ILE A 208 -11.54 -8.09 -8.94
CA ILE A 208 -10.29 -7.30 -9.02
C ILE A 208 -9.70 -7.04 -7.63
N LEU A 209 -10.55 -6.76 -6.64
CA LEU A 209 -10.15 -6.52 -5.24
C LEU A 209 -9.84 -7.82 -4.49
N ASP A 210 -10.20 -8.96 -5.07
CA ASP A 210 -10.14 -10.28 -4.44
C ASP A 210 -10.88 -10.29 -3.09
N LEU A 211 -12.13 -9.83 -3.11
CA LEU A 211 -13.04 -9.75 -1.96
C LEU A 211 -14.37 -10.43 -2.31
N PRO A 212 -15.04 -11.08 -1.34
CA PRO A 212 -16.38 -11.63 -1.58
C PRO A 212 -17.39 -10.49 -1.78
N PRO A 213 -18.26 -10.53 -2.81
CA PRO A 213 -19.25 -9.48 -3.05
C PRO A 213 -20.20 -9.26 -1.88
N ASP A 214 -20.66 -10.33 -1.22
CA ASP A 214 -21.64 -10.33 -0.11
C ASP A 214 -20.95 -10.47 1.26
N GLY A 215 -19.66 -10.16 1.37
CA GLY A 215 -18.88 -10.28 2.59
C GLY A 215 -19.35 -9.35 3.73
N ARG A 216 -18.80 -9.60 4.92
CA ARG A 216 -18.93 -8.69 6.07
C ARG A 216 -17.74 -7.74 6.09
N PHE A 217 -18.02 -6.45 6.02
CA PHE A 217 -16.99 -5.41 5.93
C PHE A 217 -17.13 -4.40 7.04
N ALA A 218 -16.00 -3.79 7.39
CA ALA A 218 -15.95 -2.54 8.14
C ALA A 218 -14.96 -1.59 7.46
N VAL A 219 -15.26 -0.31 7.55
CA VAL A 219 -14.38 0.76 7.05
C VAL A 219 -13.80 1.51 8.23
N ALA A 220 -12.50 1.76 8.18
CA ALA A 220 -11.84 2.67 9.11
C ALA A 220 -11.31 3.88 8.36
N GLU A 221 -11.60 5.08 8.85
CA GLU A 221 -11.05 6.33 8.35
C GLU A 221 -9.99 6.85 9.33
N LEU A 222 -8.79 7.13 8.81
CA LEU A 222 -7.63 7.54 9.59
C LEU A 222 -7.26 8.97 9.26
N ARG A 223 -7.00 9.78 10.29
CA ARG A 223 -6.48 11.14 10.14
C ARG A 223 -5.22 11.29 10.97
N ALA A 224 -4.10 11.53 10.30
CA ALA A 224 -2.85 11.89 10.93
C ALA A 224 -2.74 13.42 11.06
N THR A 225 -2.16 13.91 12.16
CA THR A 225 -1.88 15.33 12.38
C THR A 225 -0.63 15.77 11.62
N SER A 226 0.28 14.84 11.31
CA SER A 226 1.50 15.07 10.52
C SER A 226 1.63 14.03 9.41
N PRO A 227 2.21 14.39 8.24
CA PRO A 227 2.54 13.41 7.20
C PRO A 227 3.48 12.30 7.68
N PHE A 228 4.26 12.55 8.74
CA PHE A 228 5.18 11.57 9.34
C PHE A 228 4.47 10.53 10.21
N ASP A 229 3.25 10.80 10.66
CA ASP A 229 2.44 9.90 11.49
C ASP A 229 1.60 8.92 10.64
N ARG A 230 1.72 8.97 9.32
CA ARG A 230 0.98 8.06 8.44
C ARG A 230 1.43 6.61 8.63
N ALA A 231 0.46 5.71 8.70
CA ALA A 231 0.73 4.28 8.74
C ALA A 231 1.54 3.82 7.50
N PRO A 232 2.41 2.80 7.61
CA PRO A 232 3.18 2.27 6.49
C PRO A 232 2.28 1.79 5.34
N ASP A 233 2.78 1.88 4.09
CA ASP A 233 2.00 1.67 2.86
C ASP A 233 1.41 0.27 2.68
N ALA A 234 1.94 -0.73 3.37
CA ALA A 234 1.49 -2.11 3.22
C ALA A 234 0.83 -2.62 4.50
N VAL A 235 -0.50 -2.76 4.49
CA VAL A 235 -1.21 -3.54 5.49
C VAL A 235 -2.11 -4.55 4.76
N PRO A 236 -1.52 -5.60 4.14
CA PRO A 236 -2.31 -6.57 3.37
C PRO A 236 -3.19 -7.47 4.26
N GLU A 237 -2.81 -7.66 5.51
CA GLU A 237 -3.53 -8.52 6.44
C GLU A 237 -3.35 -8.04 7.90
N ILE A 238 -4.46 -7.85 8.59
CA ILE A 238 -4.48 -7.54 10.03
C ILE A 238 -5.14 -8.71 10.76
N ARG A 239 -4.38 -9.48 11.53
CA ARG A 239 -4.87 -10.62 12.32
C ARG A 239 -5.76 -11.59 11.52
N GLY A 240 -5.38 -11.91 10.29
CA GLY A 240 -6.14 -12.81 9.41
C GLY A 240 -7.38 -12.16 8.79
N MET A 241 -7.50 -10.84 8.82
CA MET A 241 -8.48 -10.07 8.06
C MET A 241 -7.81 -9.45 6.85
N ARG A 242 -8.35 -9.67 5.66
CA ARG A 242 -7.89 -8.96 4.46
C ARG A 242 -8.25 -7.49 4.56
N VAL A 243 -7.26 -6.64 4.39
CA VAL A 243 -7.42 -5.19 4.49
C VAL A 243 -6.91 -4.53 3.22
N LEU A 244 -7.72 -3.66 2.63
CA LEU A 244 -7.34 -2.80 1.51
C LEU A 244 -7.23 -1.37 2.00
N ARG A 245 -6.19 -0.65 1.56
CA ARG A 245 -5.95 0.74 1.91
C ARG A 245 -6.14 1.64 0.70
N HIS A 246 -6.94 2.68 0.89
CA HIS A 246 -7.04 3.80 -0.04
C HIS A 246 -6.40 5.02 0.60
N VAL A 247 -5.31 5.49 0.00
CA VAL A 247 -4.56 6.66 0.48
C VAL A 247 -5.20 7.93 -0.09
N GLY A 248 -5.78 8.75 0.77
CA GLY A 248 -6.34 10.04 0.42
C GLY A 248 -5.40 11.21 0.71
N ALA A 249 -5.73 12.41 0.23
CA ALA A 249 -4.92 13.60 0.44
C ALA A 249 -4.78 13.98 1.93
N GLN A 250 -5.88 13.89 2.68
CA GLN A 250 -5.94 14.26 4.10
C GLN A 250 -6.29 13.09 5.02
N ARG A 251 -6.88 12.04 4.49
CA ARG A 251 -7.39 10.89 5.25
C ARG A 251 -7.16 9.62 4.47
N ASP A 252 -6.70 8.61 5.16
CA ASP A 252 -6.58 7.27 4.63
C ASP A 252 -7.82 6.46 5.00
N VAL A 253 -8.23 5.57 4.11
CA VAL A 253 -9.39 4.69 4.32
C VAL A 253 -8.93 3.25 4.25
N LEU A 254 -9.25 2.47 5.27
CA LEU A 254 -9.06 1.03 5.29
C LEU A 254 -10.40 0.33 5.10
N VAL A 255 -10.46 -0.63 4.20
CA VAL A 255 -11.60 -1.54 4.04
C VAL A 255 -11.17 -2.91 4.54
N ALA A 256 -11.77 -3.37 5.62
CA ALA A 256 -11.47 -4.66 6.21
C ALA A 256 -12.59 -5.67 5.91
N HIS A 257 -12.24 -6.80 5.30
CA HIS A 257 -13.12 -7.96 5.22
C HIS A 257 -12.98 -8.76 6.50
N LEU A 258 -14.05 -8.79 7.31
CA LEU A 258 -14.03 -9.37 8.65
C LEU A 258 -14.18 -10.90 8.65
N GLY A 259 -14.78 -11.50 7.59
CA GLY A 259 -15.19 -12.90 7.64
C GLY A 259 -16.12 -13.14 8.84
N ASP A 260 -15.77 -14.09 9.69
CA ASP A 260 -16.53 -14.41 10.92
C ASP A 260 -16.06 -13.63 12.16
N ARG A 261 -15.06 -12.77 12.02
CA ARG A 261 -14.46 -12.04 13.15
C ARG A 261 -15.38 -10.92 13.64
N PRO A 262 -15.38 -10.62 14.95
CA PRO A 262 -16.11 -9.49 15.50
C PRO A 262 -15.41 -8.17 15.14
N LEU A 263 -16.17 -7.06 15.14
CA LEU A 263 -15.64 -5.72 14.90
C LEU A 263 -14.56 -5.31 15.92
N ASP A 264 -14.66 -5.82 17.15
CA ASP A 264 -13.66 -5.61 18.22
C ASP A 264 -12.27 -6.10 17.85
N ALA A 265 -12.18 -7.16 17.03
CA ALA A 265 -10.89 -7.66 16.56
C ALA A 265 -10.19 -6.65 15.64
N LEU A 266 -10.94 -5.93 14.81
CA LEU A 266 -10.40 -4.84 13.98
C LEU A 266 -10.03 -3.65 14.86
N ALA A 267 -10.91 -3.21 15.75
CA ALA A 267 -10.68 -2.08 16.63
C ALA A 267 -9.44 -2.26 17.51
N SER A 268 -9.24 -3.48 18.07
CA SER A 268 -8.07 -3.83 18.89
C SER A 268 -6.77 -4.00 18.09
N ALA A 269 -6.88 -4.18 16.78
CA ALA A 269 -5.73 -4.34 15.91
C ALA A 269 -5.26 -3.01 15.29
N LEU A 270 -6.14 -2.00 15.28
CA LEU A 270 -5.85 -0.66 14.82
C LEU A 270 -5.40 0.19 16.02
N GLU A 271 -4.08 0.34 16.16
CA GLU A 271 -3.50 1.23 17.18
C GLU A 271 -3.36 2.64 16.60
N ALA A 272 -4.01 3.61 17.22
CA ALA A 272 -3.80 5.00 16.89
C ALA A 272 -2.52 5.49 17.59
N GLY A 273 -1.50 5.83 16.81
CA GLY A 273 -0.32 6.53 17.32
C GLY A 273 -0.68 7.90 17.93
N PRO A 274 0.21 8.53 18.70
CA PRO A 274 -0.08 9.77 19.45
C PRO A 274 -0.53 10.94 18.57
N GLY A 275 -0.20 10.94 17.27
CA GLY A 275 -0.64 11.96 16.29
C GLY A 275 -1.79 11.51 15.39
N MET A 276 -2.46 10.37 15.67
CA MET A 276 -3.46 9.79 14.79
C MET A 276 -4.82 9.67 15.48
N ARG A 277 -5.90 9.80 14.70
CA ARG A 277 -7.28 9.47 15.12
C ARG A 277 -7.84 8.47 14.13
N ILE A 278 -8.62 7.52 14.61
CA ILE A 278 -9.24 6.48 13.79
C ILE A 278 -10.73 6.40 14.10
N GLY A 279 -11.55 6.49 13.05
CA GLY A 279 -12.98 6.26 13.14
C GLY A 279 -13.37 4.97 12.42
N ILE A 280 -14.10 4.09 13.08
CA ILE A 280 -14.52 2.78 12.53
C ILE A 280 -16.03 2.74 12.36
N SER A 281 -16.50 2.30 11.18
CA SER A 281 -17.91 2.11 10.88
C SER A 281 -18.50 0.91 11.63
N PRO A 282 -19.82 0.82 11.79
CA PRO A 282 -20.49 -0.44 12.02
C PRO A 282 -20.20 -1.43 10.89
N VAL A 283 -20.47 -2.73 11.16
CA VAL A 283 -20.34 -3.77 10.15
C VAL A 283 -21.44 -3.60 9.10
N VAL A 284 -21.04 -3.64 7.83
CA VAL A 284 -21.95 -3.68 6.67
C VAL A 284 -21.80 -5.02 5.93
N ARG A 285 -22.82 -5.41 5.20
CA ARG A 285 -22.80 -6.58 4.31
C ARG A 285 -22.80 -6.10 2.87
N GLY A 286 -21.98 -6.75 2.04
CA GLY A 286 -21.84 -6.44 0.63
C GLY A 286 -20.95 -5.22 0.33
N LEU A 287 -20.25 -5.30 -0.79
CA LEU A 287 -19.38 -4.22 -1.28
C LEU A 287 -20.16 -2.96 -1.65
N GLU A 288 -21.43 -3.10 -2.07
CA GLU A 288 -22.33 -1.99 -2.42
C GLU A 288 -22.64 -1.07 -1.24
N ASN A 289 -22.40 -1.52 0.00
CA ASN A 289 -22.60 -0.75 1.21
C ASN A 289 -21.32 -0.07 1.74
N LEU A 290 -20.19 -0.21 1.06
CA LEU A 290 -18.94 0.45 1.44
C LEU A 290 -19.02 1.98 1.45
N PRO A 291 -19.73 2.66 0.51
CA PRO A 291 -19.88 4.13 0.59
C PRO A 291 -20.54 4.57 1.89
N ARG A 292 -21.61 3.89 2.29
CA ARG A 292 -22.29 4.16 3.58
C ARG A 292 -21.38 3.86 4.77
N ALA A 293 -20.62 2.76 4.73
CA ALA A 293 -19.66 2.44 5.79
C ALA A 293 -18.57 3.50 5.90
N ARG A 294 -18.07 4.04 4.77
CA ARG A 294 -17.11 5.15 4.76
C ARG A 294 -17.67 6.41 5.40
N GLU A 295 -18.90 6.81 5.04
CA GLU A 295 -19.58 7.94 5.69
C GLU A 295 -19.66 7.75 7.21
N MET A 296 -20.06 6.55 7.65
CA MET A 296 -20.16 6.21 9.07
C MET A 296 -18.78 6.21 9.76
N ALA A 297 -17.71 5.76 9.10
CA ALA A 297 -16.35 5.84 9.62
C ALA A 297 -15.89 7.29 9.79
N GLY A 298 -16.25 8.16 8.83
CA GLY A 298 -16.00 9.59 8.90
C GLY A 298 -16.76 10.26 10.06
N LEU A 299 -18.00 9.82 10.34
CA LEU A 299 -18.74 10.27 11.54
C LEU A 299 -18.01 9.81 12.81
N ALA A 300 -17.64 8.53 12.91
CA ALA A 300 -16.90 8.00 14.04
C ALA A 300 -15.60 8.79 14.28
N LEU A 301 -14.84 9.09 13.23
CA LEU A 301 -13.61 9.88 13.31
C LEU A 301 -13.85 11.27 13.92
N ARG A 302 -14.98 11.90 13.59
CA ARG A 302 -15.34 13.20 14.16
C ARG A 302 -15.76 13.15 15.63
N THR A 303 -16.11 11.96 16.14
CA THR A 303 -16.38 11.77 17.58
C THR A 303 -15.12 11.58 18.42
N CYS A 304 -13.94 11.47 17.82
CA CYS A 304 -12.67 11.40 18.56
C CYS A 304 -12.40 12.74 19.27
N ARG A 305 -12.25 12.70 20.58
CA ARG A 305 -11.99 13.86 21.44
C ARG A 305 -10.50 14.17 21.57
N ALA A 306 -9.63 13.15 21.42
CA ALA A 306 -8.19 13.29 21.58
C ALA A 306 -7.41 12.60 20.43
N ASN A 307 -6.15 12.99 20.27
CA ASN A 307 -5.21 12.23 19.45
C ASN A 307 -4.87 10.89 20.14
N GLY A 308 -4.57 9.86 19.34
CA GLY A 308 -4.35 8.51 19.86
C GLY A 308 -5.65 7.73 20.09
N GLU A 309 -6.79 8.25 19.65
CA GLU A 309 -8.09 7.64 19.91
C GLU A 309 -8.62 6.83 18.72
N VAL A 310 -9.19 5.65 19.03
CA VAL A 310 -9.94 4.80 18.09
C VAL A 310 -11.41 4.84 18.49
N ALA A 311 -12.26 5.45 17.65
CA ALA A 311 -13.68 5.58 17.89
C ALA A 311 -14.47 4.63 17.02
N ARG A 312 -15.42 3.89 17.61
CA ARG A 312 -16.39 3.06 16.90
C ARG A 312 -17.75 3.74 16.90
N LEU A 313 -18.36 3.86 15.72
CA LEU A 313 -19.65 4.57 15.63
C LEU A 313 -20.79 3.81 16.34
N ASP A 314 -20.79 2.46 16.30
CA ASP A 314 -21.82 1.65 16.97
C ASP A 314 -21.83 1.84 18.49
N ALA A 315 -20.70 2.18 19.10
CA ALA A 315 -20.60 2.52 20.51
C ALA A 315 -20.88 4.01 20.81
N ARG A 316 -20.94 4.87 19.78
CA ARG A 316 -21.05 6.34 19.90
C ARG A 316 -22.15 6.92 18.99
N LEU A 317 -23.25 6.21 18.84
CA LEU A 317 -24.35 6.67 17.96
C LEU A 317 -24.91 8.05 18.36
N PRO A 318 -25.09 8.42 19.63
CA PRO A 318 -25.52 9.75 20.01
C PRO A 318 -24.53 10.83 19.55
N ASP A 319 -23.22 10.63 19.82
CA ASP A 319 -22.16 11.54 19.37
C ASP A 319 -22.14 11.64 17.84
N GLY A 320 -22.31 10.49 17.15
CA GLY A 320 -22.41 10.42 15.69
C GLY A 320 -23.57 11.26 15.13
N LEU A 321 -24.73 11.25 15.78
CA LEU A 321 -25.86 12.11 15.40
C LEU A 321 -25.51 13.59 15.55
N LEU A 322 -24.86 13.98 16.64
CA LEU A 322 -24.45 15.37 16.88
C LEU A 322 -23.46 15.87 15.83
N VAL A 323 -22.43 15.08 15.51
CA VAL A 323 -21.45 15.47 14.49
C VAL A 323 -21.98 15.33 13.05
N SER A 324 -23.10 14.65 12.82
CA SER A 324 -23.71 14.56 11.49
C SER A 324 -24.35 15.87 11.04
N ARG A 325 -24.93 16.62 11.97
CA ARG A 325 -25.56 17.92 11.74
C ARG A 325 -25.02 18.95 12.75
N PRO A 326 -23.76 19.40 12.55
CA PRO A 326 -23.08 20.28 13.48
C PRO A 326 -23.80 21.65 13.65
N ASP A 327 -24.46 22.13 12.60
CA ASP A 327 -25.27 23.31 12.58
C ASP A 327 -26.44 23.26 13.62
N LEU A 328 -27.24 22.19 13.54
CA LEU A 328 -28.37 22.00 14.46
C LEU A 328 -27.89 21.67 15.88
N SER A 329 -26.80 20.96 16.02
CA SER A 329 -26.24 20.61 17.33
C SER A 329 -25.67 21.82 18.02
N ALA A 330 -24.99 22.72 17.28
CA ALA A 330 -24.48 23.96 17.80
C ALA A 330 -25.61 24.89 18.24
N GLU A 331 -26.69 24.99 17.46
CA GLU A 331 -27.88 25.77 17.81
C GLU A 331 -28.56 25.24 19.07
N LEU A 332 -28.70 23.90 19.21
CA LEU A 332 -29.22 23.28 20.43
C LEU A 332 -28.35 23.66 21.64
N ALA A 333 -27.01 23.50 21.51
CA ALA A 333 -26.09 23.82 22.59
C ALA A 333 -26.13 25.30 22.97
N LEU A 334 -26.19 26.20 21.97
CA LEU A 334 -26.31 27.64 22.19
C LEU A 334 -27.57 28.00 22.98
N ARG A 335 -28.75 27.50 22.57
CA ARG A 335 -30.00 27.75 23.27
C ARG A 335 -30.00 27.29 24.72
N VAL A 336 -29.35 26.18 25.01
CA VAL A 336 -29.24 25.60 26.35
C VAL A 336 -28.22 26.35 27.21
N LEU A 337 -27.07 26.70 26.64
CA LEU A 337 -25.93 27.24 27.37
C LEU A 337 -25.82 28.75 27.33
N ARG A 338 -26.55 29.47 26.43
CA ARG A 338 -26.52 30.92 26.27
C ARG A 338 -26.72 31.68 27.59
N PRO A 339 -27.65 31.29 28.50
CA PRO A 339 -27.80 31.98 29.78
C PRO A 339 -26.55 32.00 30.65
N LEU A 340 -25.68 31.01 30.52
CA LEU A 340 -24.40 30.94 31.26
C LEU A 340 -23.38 31.97 30.79
N TYR A 341 -23.50 32.47 29.56
CA TYR A 341 -22.55 33.45 29.02
C TYR A 341 -22.71 34.85 29.61
N ALA A 342 -23.80 35.10 30.35
CA ALA A 342 -23.96 36.29 31.16
C ALA A 342 -23.11 36.28 32.47
N LEU A 343 -22.54 35.13 32.81
CA LEU A 343 -21.67 34.97 33.96
C LEU A 343 -20.23 35.34 33.66
N ASP A 344 -19.47 35.61 34.71
CA ASP A 344 -18.02 35.69 34.65
C ASP A 344 -17.43 34.35 34.05
N PRO A 345 -16.42 34.41 33.19
CA PRO A 345 -15.82 33.21 32.57
C PRO A 345 -15.43 32.12 33.55
N ALA A 346 -14.85 32.44 34.70
CA ALA A 346 -14.46 31.47 35.74
C ALA A 346 -15.66 30.77 36.38
N ASP A 347 -16.73 31.50 36.66
CA ASP A 347 -17.97 30.95 37.20
C ASP A 347 -18.66 30.04 36.18
N ARG A 348 -18.71 30.46 34.90
CA ARG A 348 -19.27 29.67 33.81
C ARG A 348 -18.53 28.35 33.63
N GLU A 349 -17.19 28.38 33.54
CA GLU A 349 -16.36 27.20 33.42
C GLU A 349 -16.59 26.23 34.59
N THR A 350 -16.61 26.74 35.82
CA THR A 350 -16.89 25.95 37.04
C THR A 350 -18.25 25.23 36.97
N LEU A 351 -19.30 25.90 36.45
CA LEU A 351 -20.64 25.30 36.35
C LEU A 351 -20.68 24.23 35.23
N ILE A 352 -20.07 24.52 34.08
CA ILE A 352 -19.99 23.56 32.94
C ILE A 352 -19.21 22.33 33.35
N ASP A 353 -18.05 22.48 33.99
CA ASP A 353 -17.23 21.37 34.47
C ASP A 353 -17.96 20.52 35.50
N THR A 354 -18.68 21.22 36.45
CA THR A 354 -19.45 20.49 37.46
C THR A 354 -20.58 19.66 36.83
N LEU A 355 -21.26 20.20 35.84
CA LEU A 355 -22.32 19.52 35.11
C LEU A 355 -21.73 18.33 34.34
N GLY A 356 -20.62 18.52 33.63
CA GLY A 356 -19.95 17.46 32.85
C GLY A 356 -19.53 16.28 33.71
N VAL A 357 -18.83 16.55 34.80
CA VAL A 357 -18.43 15.51 35.75
C VAL A 357 -19.66 14.82 36.36
N TRP A 358 -20.73 15.57 36.67
CA TRP A 358 -21.94 14.96 37.22
C TRP A 358 -22.63 14.04 36.23
N ILE A 359 -22.71 14.40 34.94
CA ILE A 359 -23.23 13.55 33.83
C ILE A 359 -22.36 12.29 33.68
N GLU A 360 -21.05 12.45 33.61
CA GLU A 360 -20.10 11.33 33.47
C GLU A 360 -20.18 10.33 34.64
N LYS A 361 -20.51 10.82 35.84
CA LYS A 361 -20.69 9.98 37.04
C LYS A 361 -22.13 9.49 37.22
N GLY A 362 -22.91 9.42 36.13
CA GLY A 362 -24.27 8.87 36.12
C GLY A 362 -25.26 9.64 36.99
N GLY A 363 -25.09 10.97 37.13
CA GLY A 363 -25.97 11.81 37.92
C GLY A 363 -25.71 11.75 39.44
N SER A 364 -24.58 11.19 39.87
CA SER A 364 -24.25 11.04 41.28
C SER A 364 -23.42 12.22 41.81
N ALA A 365 -24.06 13.10 42.60
CA ALA A 365 -23.36 14.22 43.25
C ALA A 365 -22.23 13.75 44.22
N VAL A 366 -22.35 12.58 44.79
CA VAL A 366 -21.32 12.02 45.67
C VAL A 366 -20.07 11.58 44.87
N GLN A 367 -20.27 10.92 43.74
CA GLN A 367 -19.15 10.50 42.88
C GLN A 367 -18.49 11.71 42.19
N ALA A 368 -19.29 12.67 41.73
CA ALA A 368 -18.81 13.93 41.18
C ALA A 368 -17.94 14.70 42.20
N ALA A 369 -18.43 14.84 43.44
CA ALA A 369 -17.70 15.48 44.52
C ALA A 369 -16.34 14.85 44.81
N ARG A 370 -16.27 13.50 44.81
CA ARG A 370 -15.01 12.77 44.97
C ARG A 370 -14.04 13.05 43.82
N HIS A 371 -14.55 13.06 42.60
CA HIS A 371 -13.74 13.34 41.41
C HIS A 371 -13.21 14.78 41.40
N MET A 372 -14.05 15.75 41.80
CA MET A 372 -13.69 17.17 41.84
C MET A 372 -12.98 17.60 43.16
N LEU A 373 -12.69 16.66 44.05
CA LEU A 373 -12.05 16.92 45.35
C LEU A 373 -12.76 18.02 46.15
N CYS A 374 -14.11 18.04 46.16
CA CYS A 374 -14.91 19.00 46.90
C CYS A 374 -16.00 18.30 47.71
N HIS A 375 -16.72 19.09 48.56
CA HIS A 375 -17.84 18.53 49.33
C HIS A 375 -19.07 18.31 48.45
N ARG A 376 -19.86 17.27 48.71
CA ARG A 376 -21.10 16.95 47.99
C ARG A 376 -22.04 18.15 47.89
N ASN A 377 -22.17 18.96 48.96
CA ASN A 377 -23.04 20.10 48.96
C ASN A 377 -22.56 21.20 48.00
N THR A 378 -21.26 21.30 47.72
CA THR A 378 -20.71 22.21 46.71
C THR A 378 -21.20 21.85 45.33
N VAL A 379 -21.16 20.55 44.99
CA VAL A 379 -21.70 20.05 43.71
C VAL A 379 -23.19 20.33 43.60
N LEU A 380 -23.97 20.00 44.63
CA LEU A 380 -25.41 20.25 44.64
C LEU A 380 -25.77 21.74 44.52
N ASN A 381 -25.03 22.63 45.17
CA ASN A 381 -25.28 24.09 45.08
C ASN A 381 -24.94 24.61 43.67
N ARG A 382 -23.87 24.12 43.04
CA ARG A 382 -23.51 24.48 41.66
C ARG A 382 -24.56 23.99 40.67
N LEU A 383 -25.06 22.77 40.83
CA LEU A 383 -26.13 22.23 39.98
C LEU A 383 -27.42 23.01 40.13
N ARG A 384 -27.84 23.36 41.36
CA ARG A 384 -29.00 24.22 41.59
C ARG A 384 -28.83 25.63 40.97
N ARG A 385 -27.63 26.23 41.07
CA ARG A 385 -27.32 27.49 40.42
C ARG A 385 -27.42 27.36 38.89
N PHE A 386 -26.96 26.25 38.34
CA PHE A 386 -27.11 25.95 36.92
C PHE A 386 -28.59 25.88 36.50
N GLU A 387 -29.42 25.13 37.25
CA GLU A 387 -30.89 25.06 37.03
C GLU A 387 -31.57 26.43 37.10
N GLN A 388 -31.19 27.26 38.06
CA GLN A 388 -31.74 28.63 38.21
C GLN A 388 -31.39 29.53 37.03
N ILE A 389 -30.20 29.43 36.49
CA ILE A 389 -29.74 30.26 35.38
C ILE A 389 -30.32 29.81 34.06
N THR A 390 -30.36 28.49 33.80
CA THR A 390 -30.82 27.92 32.52
C THR A 390 -32.32 27.71 32.46
N GLY A 391 -33.02 27.69 33.62
CA GLY A 391 -34.43 27.33 33.71
C GLY A 391 -34.73 25.85 33.42
N LEU A 392 -33.71 25.01 33.34
CA LEU A 392 -33.84 23.58 33.07
C LEU A 392 -33.71 22.79 34.37
N GLU A 393 -34.54 21.77 34.54
CA GLU A 393 -34.55 20.94 35.76
C GLU A 393 -33.84 19.61 35.50
N LEU A 394 -32.77 19.32 36.23
CA LEU A 394 -32.01 18.06 36.12
C LEU A 394 -32.81 16.79 36.47
N SER A 395 -33.90 16.98 37.23
CA SER A 395 -34.86 15.91 37.56
C SER A 395 -35.85 15.61 36.45
N ARG A 396 -36.00 16.46 35.45
CA ARG A 396 -36.89 16.23 34.30
C ARG A 396 -36.17 15.53 33.18
N PRO A 397 -36.59 14.33 32.75
CA PRO A 397 -35.89 13.54 31.73
C PRO A 397 -35.68 14.30 30.41
N ARG A 398 -36.64 15.12 29.96
CA ARG A 398 -36.51 15.91 28.72
C ARG A 398 -35.46 16.99 28.81
N ASP A 399 -35.38 17.65 29.96
CA ASP A 399 -34.36 18.70 30.17
C ASP A 399 -32.96 18.07 30.34
N LEU A 400 -32.88 16.95 31.04
CA LEU A 400 -31.63 16.20 31.14
C LEU A 400 -31.11 15.75 29.77
N VAL A 401 -31.97 15.28 28.86
CA VAL A 401 -31.57 14.93 27.49
C VAL A 401 -31.03 16.18 26.75
N ARG A 402 -31.73 17.31 26.81
CA ARG A 402 -31.27 18.56 26.17
C ARG A 402 -29.89 18.99 26.70
N LEU A 403 -29.71 18.92 28.02
CA LEU A 403 -28.45 19.28 28.69
C LEU A 403 -27.31 18.34 28.28
N THR A 404 -27.54 17.02 28.25
CA THR A 404 -26.53 16.04 27.85
C THR A 404 -26.12 16.27 26.40
N LEU A 405 -27.09 16.44 25.49
CA LEU A 405 -26.79 16.70 24.07
C LEU A 405 -26.04 18.04 23.88
N ALA A 406 -26.43 19.09 24.63
CA ALA A 406 -25.74 20.38 24.56
C ALA A 406 -24.31 20.31 25.09
N PHE A 407 -24.10 19.57 26.18
CA PHE A 407 -22.79 19.35 26.76
C PHE A 407 -21.89 18.49 25.81
N ASP A 408 -22.42 17.40 25.29
CA ASP A 408 -21.68 16.56 24.34
C ASP A 408 -21.32 17.31 23.05
N THR A 409 -22.25 18.20 22.58
CA THR A 409 -21.97 19.09 21.45
C THR A 409 -20.82 20.05 21.74
N LEU A 410 -20.81 20.67 22.93
CA LEU A 410 -19.74 21.56 23.35
C LEU A 410 -18.38 20.82 23.39
N GLN A 411 -18.36 19.58 23.86
CA GLN A 411 -17.17 18.76 23.93
C GLN A 411 -16.67 18.34 22.53
N LEU A 412 -17.58 18.02 21.61
CA LEU A 412 -17.25 17.54 20.27
C LEU A 412 -16.87 18.66 19.30
N LEU A 413 -17.61 19.77 19.31
CA LEU A 413 -17.43 20.87 18.36
C LEU A 413 -16.54 21.99 18.90
N GLY A 414 -16.43 22.08 20.22
CA GLY A 414 -15.74 23.17 20.92
C GLY A 414 -16.56 24.46 21.07
N PRO A 415 -16.17 25.34 22.02
CA PRO A 415 -16.91 26.54 22.33
C PRO A 415 -16.98 27.53 21.17
N ALA A 416 -15.94 27.66 20.37
CA ALA A 416 -15.91 28.58 19.23
C ALA A 416 -16.95 28.23 18.14
N ALA A 417 -17.16 26.94 17.87
CA ALA A 417 -18.13 26.49 16.88
C ALA A 417 -19.59 26.69 17.40
N VAL A 418 -19.80 26.51 18.70
CA VAL A 418 -21.12 26.72 19.31
C VAL A 418 -21.49 28.20 19.34
N LEU A 419 -20.56 29.10 19.64
CA LEU A 419 -20.81 30.53 19.72
C LEU A 419 -20.91 31.21 18.35
N GLY A 420 -20.08 30.78 17.36
CA GLY A 420 -20.10 31.37 16.02
C GLY A 420 -21.39 31.07 15.23
N CYS A 421 -22.20 30.10 15.68
CA CYS A 421 -23.50 29.82 15.06
C CYS A 421 -24.59 30.87 15.41
N GLY A 422 -24.41 31.61 16.50
CA GLY A 422 -25.38 32.62 16.97
C GLY A 422 -25.54 33.80 16.03
N ASP A 423 -24.49 34.24 15.40
CA ASP A 423 -24.49 35.41 14.51
C ASP A 423 -25.25 35.16 13.18
N ALA A 424 -25.44 33.92 12.80
CA ALA A 424 -26.12 33.55 11.55
C ALA A 424 -27.66 33.47 11.68
N TRP A 425 -28.18 33.30 12.89
CA TRP A 425 -29.63 33.08 13.15
C TRP A 425 -30.34 34.27 13.80
N ASP A 426 -29.62 35.16 14.45
CA ASP A 426 -30.23 36.36 15.04
C ASP A 426 -30.66 37.43 14.00
N SER A 427 -30.25 37.27 12.73
CA SER A 427 -30.62 38.19 11.64
C SER A 427 -32.06 38.02 11.10
N ASP A 428 -32.74 36.89 11.40
CA ASP A 428 -34.07 36.59 10.85
C ASP A 428 -35.23 36.69 11.84
N THR A 429 -34.98 37.11 13.09
CA THR A 429 -36.04 37.20 14.14
C THR A 429 -36.48 38.62 14.48
N GLU A 430 -35.97 39.65 13.79
CA GLU A 430 -36.47 41.04 13.90
C GLU A 430 -37.20 41.48 12.62
N SER A 431 -38.25 40.74 12.21
CA SER A 431 -39.18 41.21 11.17
C SER A 431 -40.61 40.85 11.55
#